data_1bee155dbebf8da8f6db98c6950312ae
#
_entry.id   1bee155dbebf8da8f6db98c6950312ae
#
_cell.length_a   1.000
_cell.length_b   1.000
_cell.length_c   1.000
_cell.angle_alpha   90.00
_cell.angle_beta   90.00
_cell.angle_gamma   90.00
#
_symmetry.space_group_name_H-M   'P 1'
#
loop_
_entity.id
_entity.type
_entity.pdbx_description
1 polymer ?
#
loop_
_entity_poly.entity_id
_entity_poly.type
_entity_poly.pdbx_seq_one_letter_code
_entity_poly.pdbx_strand_id
1 'polypeptide(L)'
;NPVQTNNLPSFLLGSYNHPQFGRSNSSFVGQMVPSEYNHDFGDNVVLDSVVLTIPYYSRGIDTSEEGDTSYEIDSVYGDSPIKISVYRNNFFFRTFDPFSDFDTSQSYFSNGSLSVEEVIDSGQLEGELLFEIDDFVPSADQINLTQIDTTGNPYVAQRIAPALRFKLNNPNENFWESNFFENEGNQVLTNEPNFKEFFRGLYIKVESSSDGSMMLLNFASSNTKLTIHYTSDNTNIGDSDTGSVDEIETNQHEYVMNFSGNLINLFENETVVDVDLIDQTNGNENIYLRGGEGIISTIDLFSGTSIGDDGEEISEFDLFKNFFYDEISDEPIRIINEA
;
A
#
# COMPACT_ATOMS: atom_id res chain seq x y z
N ASN A 1 6.27 1.73 19.63
CA ASN A 1 5.84 0.32 19.50
C ASN A 1 5.31 0.09 18.09
N PRO A 2 5.65 -1.04 17.44
CA PRO A 2 5.11 -1.39 16.13
C PRO A 2 3.59 -1.57 16.22
N VAL A 3 2.91 -1.23 15.12
CA VAL A 3 1.46 -1.39 14.97
C VAL A 3 1.15 -2.44 13.91
N GLN A 4 0.05 -3.15 14.07
CA GLN A 4 -0.38 -4.11 13.06
C GLN A 4 -0.78 -3.38 11.79
N THR A 5 -0.21 -3.79 10.64
CA THR A 5 -0.40 -3.13 9.35
C THR A 5 -0.96 -4.03 8.25
N ASN A 6 -1.20 -5.31 8.53
CA ASN A 6 -1.99 -6.11 7.61
C ASN A 6 -3.49 -5.86 7.82
N ASN A 7 -4.27 -6.03 6.74
CA ASN A 7 -5.72 -5.80 6.71
C ASN A 7 -6.15 -4.33 6.92
N LEU A 8 -5.29 -3.38 6.56
CA LEU A 8 -5.67 -1.96 6.53
C LEU A 8 -6.62 -1.66 5.36
N PRO A 9 -7.51 -0.66 5.49
CA PRO A 9 -8.40 -0.25 4.40
C PRO A 9 -7.66 0.48 3.27
N SER A 10 -6.46 0.98 3.53
CA SER A 10 -5.60 1.72 2.60
C SER A 10 -4.14 1.63 3.02
N PHE A 11 -3.23 1.86 2.09
CA PHE A 11 -1.80 1.70 2.30
C PHE A 11 -1.05 2.95 1.86
N LEU A 12 -0.07 3.35 2.66
CA LEU A 12 0.84 4.44 2.35
C LEU A 12 2.02 3.91 1.53
N LEU A 13 2.50 4.72 0.59
CA LEU A 13 3.75 4.49 -0.12
C LEU A 13 4.49 5.81 -0.27
N GLY A 14 5.76 5.84 0.05
CA GLY A 14 6.54 7.05 -0.10
C GLY A 14 7.47 7.35 1.07
N SER A 15 8.07 8.52 1.02
CA SER A 15 8.91 9.09 2.08
C SER A 15 8.43 10.50 2.40
N TYR A 16 8.39 10.84 3.67
CA TYR A 16 8.06 12.19 4.11
C TYR A 16 8.92 12.58 5.30
N ASN A 17 9.57 13.74 5.21
CA ASN A 17 10.37 14.30 6.27
C ASN A 17 9.58 15.40 7.01
N HIS A 18 8.99 15.01 8.14
CA HIS A 18 8.23 15.96 8.96
C HIS A 18 9.17 16.80 9.85
N PRO A 19 9.02 18.13 9.91
CA PRO A 19 9.95 18.99 10.67
C PRO A 19 10.10 18.62 12.16
N GLN A 20 9.06 18.07 12.79
CA GLN A 20 9.05 17.72 14.21
C GLN A 20 9.28 16.22 14.46
N PHE A 21 8.78 15.35 13.57
CA PHE A 21 8.82 13.91 13.78
C PHE A 21 9.92 13.18 13.01
N GLY A 22 10.63 13.91 12.12
CA GLY A 22 11.66 13.34 11.28
C GLY A 22 11.10 12.56 10.09
N ARG A 23 11.99 11.82 9.43
CA ARG A 23 11.69 11.07 8.22
C ARG A 23 10.89 9.81 8.54
N SER A 24 9.94 9.53 7.67
CA SER A 24 9.19 8.29 7.64
C SER A 24 9.21 7.74 6.22
N ASN A 25 9.77 6.56 6.03
CA ASN A 25 9.67 5.81 4.78
C ASN A 25 8.58 4.76 4.94
N SER A 26 7.68 4.69 3.97
CA SER A 26 6.63 3.68 3.92
C SER A 26 6.79 2.85 2.66
N SER A 27 7.07 1.57 2.83
CA SER A 27 7.12 0.57 1.78
C SER A 27 5.89 -0.35 1.87
N PHE A 28 5.60 -1.05 0.79
CA PHE A 28 4.42 -1.91 0.70
C PHE A 28 4.81 -3.29 0.19
N VAL A 29 4.29 -4.33 0.81
CA VAL A 29 4.38 -5.70 0.29
C VAL A 29 3.01 -6.34 0.25
N GLY A 30 2.68 -7.01 -0.85
CA GLY A 30 1.38 -7.63 -1.04
C GLY A 30 1.43 -8.91 -1.84
N GLN A 31 0.69 -9.92 -1.36
CA GLN A 31 0.45 -11.15 -2.10
C GLN A 31 -0.46 -10.86 -3.30
N MET A 32 -0.31 -11.64 -4.35
CA MET A 32 -1.13 -11.53 -5.56
C MET A 32 -1.66 -12.90 -5.97
N VAL A 33 -2.79 -12.87 -6.66
CA VAL A 33 -3.39 -14.04 -7.29
C VAL A 33 -3.87 -13.69 -8.70
N PRO A 34 -3.83 -14.63 -9.65
CA PRO A 34 -4.39 -14.39 -10.97
C PRO A 34 -5.92 -14.39 -10.93
N SER A 35 -6.53 -13.74 -11.90
CA SER A 35 -7.98 -13.79 -12.11
C SER A 35 -8.45 -15.16 -12.60
N GLU A 36 -7.57 -15.93 -13.20
CA GLU A 36 -7.83 -17.25 -13.74
C GLU A 36 -6.63 -18.18 -13.52
N TYR A 37 -6.90 -19.40 -13.03
CA TYR A 37 -5.92 -20.47 -12.90
C TYR A 37 -6.00 -21.42 -14.10
N ASN A 38 -4.92 -22.15 -14.39
CA ASN A 38 -4.78 -23.00 -15.58
C ASN A 38 -5.03 -22.25 -16.88
N HIS A 39 -4.56 -21.00 -16.95
CA HIS A 39 -4.69 -20.18 -18.12
C HIS A 39 -3.92 -20.79 -19.30
N ASP A 40 -4.56 -20.81 -20.46
CA ASP A 40 -3.96 -21.20 -21.75
C ASP A 40 -3.48 -19.92 -22.44
N PHE A 41 -2.16 -19.76 -22.53
CA PHE A 41 -1.57 -18.60 -23.20
C PHE A 41 -1.60 -18.72 -24.73
N GLY A 42 -1.79 -19.94 -25.26
CA GLY A 42 -1.84 -20.21 -26.70
C GLY A 42 -0.46 -20.49 -27.32
N ASP A 43 -0.43 -20.57 -28.65
CA ASP A 43 0.78 -20.89 -29.41
C ASP A 43 1.58 -19.62 -29.77
N ASN A 44 2.92 -19.75 -29.83
CA ASN A 44 3.85 -18.69 -30.21
C ASN A 44 3.67 -17.38 -29.43
N VAL A 45 3.54 -17.51 -28.12
CA VAL A 45 3.31 -16.39 -27.19
C VAL A 45 4.46 -15.40 -27.21
N VAL A 46 4.13 -14.12 -27.33
CA VAL A 46 5.09 -13.01 -27.27
C VAL A 46 4.65 -12.02 -26.20
N LEU A 47 5.53 -11.70 -25.28
CA LEU A 47 5.29 -10.68 -24.25
C LEU A 47 5.32 -9.28 -24.84
N ASP A 48 4.24 -8.53 -24.69
CA ASP A 48 4.15 -7.13 -25.12
C ASP A 48 4.55 -6.18 -24.00
N SER A 49 3.91 -6.32 -22.85
CA SER A 49 4.22 -5.51 -21.67
C SER A 49 3.64 -6.09 -20.38
N VAL A 50 4.26 -5.75 -19.26
CA VAL A 50 3.73 -6.03 -17.92
C VAL A 50 3.52 -4.72 -17.19
N VAL A 51 2.30 -4.43 -16.77
CA VAL A 51 1.93 -3.13 -16.23
C VAL A 51 1.29 -3.28 -14.86
N LEU A 52 1.94 -2.70 -13.85
CA LEU A 52 1.37 -2.51 -12.52
C LEU A 52 0.62 -1.17 -12.50
N THR A 53 -0.64 -1.19 -12.06
CA THR A 53 -1.44 0.01 -11.85
C THR A 53 -2.03 0.00 -10.45
N ILE A 54 -1.81 1.07 -9.69
CA ILE A 54 -2.40 1.28 -8.36
C ILE A 54 -2.89 2.74 -8.30
N PRO A 55 -4.20 3.00 -8.35
CA PRO A 55 -4.74 4.35 -8.31
C PRO A 55 -4.46 5.06 -6.99
N TYR A 56 -4.32 6.39 -7.07
CA TYR A 56 -4.41 7.25 -5.90
C TYR A 56 -5.86 7.45 -5.48
N TYR A 57 -6.06 7.92 -4.25
CA TYR A 57 -7.31 8.58 -3.90
C TYR A 57 -7.33 9.95 -4.58
N SER A 58 -8.21 10.11 -5.56
CA SER A 58 -8.33 11.33 -6.37
C SER A 58 -9.79 11.63 -6.66
N ARG A 59 -10.07 12.89 -6.96
CA ARG A 59 -11.40 13.34 -7.41
C ARG A 59 -11.28 14.13 -8.69
N GLY A 60 -12.20 13.89 -9.63
CA GLY A 60 -12.34 14.71 -10.82
C GLY A 60 -12.88 16.09 -10.47
N ILE A 61 -12.27 17.14 -11.01
CA ILE A 61 -12.65 18.54 -10.77
C ILE A 61 -13.49 19.06 -11.92
N ASP A 62 -13.02 18.82 -13.15
CA ASP A 62 -13.68 19.28 -14.37
C ASP A 62 -13.42 18.28 -15.50
N THR A 63 -14.35 18.18 -16.43
CA THR A 63 -14.23 17.30 -17.59
C THR A 63 -14.53 18.09 -18.86
N SER A 64 -13.59 18.09 -19.81
CA SER A 64 -13.73 18.77 -21.10
C SER A 64 -14.75 18.10 -22.01
N GLU A 65 -15.13 18.76 -23.10
CA GLU A 65 -16.02 18.20 -24.13
C GLU A 65 -15.41 16.97 -24.82
N GLU A 66 -14.08 16.89 -24.87
CA GLU A 66 -13.33 15.76 -25.41
C GLU A 66 -13.22 14.58 -24.42
N GLY A 67 -13.70 14.76 -23.20
CA GLY A 67 -13.72 13.75 -22.13
C GLY A 67 -12.43 13.69 -21.29
N ASP A 68 -11.53 14.67 -21.42
CA ASP A 68 -10.35 14.78 -20.57
C ASP A 68 -10.73 15.39 -19.22
N THR A 69 -10.38 14.70 -18.14
CA THR A 69 -10.72 15.09 -16.77
C THR A 69 -9.50 15.61 -16.04
N SER A 70 -9.63 16.78 -15.42
CA SER A 70 -8.67 17.31 -14.47
C SER A 70 -8.92 16.72 -13.10
N TYR A 71 -7.86 16.31 -12.42
CA TYR A 71 -7.95 15.66 -11.11
C TYR A 71 -7.20 16.43 -10.02
N GLU A 72 -7.65 16.25 -8.80
CA GLU A 72 -6.90 16.56 -7.59
C GLU A 72 -6.64 15.24 -6.85
N ILE A 73 -5.38 15.03 -6.44
CA ILE A 73 -5.00 13.85 -5.65
C ILE A 73 -5.23 14.18 -4.18
N ASP A 74 -6.00 13.34 -3.51
CA ASP A 74 -6.21 13.42 -2.07
C ASP A 74 -5.09 12.65 -1.34
N SER A 75 -4.70 13.16 -0.16
CA SER A 75 -3.74 12.47 0.72
C SER A 75 -2.35 12.20 0.09
N VAL A 76 -1.79 13.23 -0.54
CA VAL A 76 -0.37 13.29 -0.92
C VAL A 76 0.32 14.33 -0.06
N TYR A 77 1.44 13.97 0.56
CA TYR A 77 2.24 14.80 1.45
C TYR A 77 3.65 14.95 0.86
N GLY A 78 4.10 16.19 0.71
CA GLY A 78 5.37 16.50 0.06
C GLY A 78 5.28 16.47 -1.46
N ASP A 79 6.30 17.00 -2.12
CA ASP A 79 6.40 17.18 -3.57
C ASP A 79 7.81 16.88 -4.12
N SER A 80 8.68 16.37 -3.25
CA SER A 80 10.06 16.04 -3.61
C SER A 80 10.14 14.61 -4.12
N PRO A 81 11.08 14.32 -5.04
CA PRO A 81 11.19 13.00 -5.65
C PRO A 81 11.61 11.91 -4.63
N ILE A 82 11.16 10.69 -4.91
CA ILE A 82 11.51 9.48 -4.18
C ILE A 82 12.03 8.42 -5.14
N LYS A 83 12.86 7.52 -4.61
CA LYS A 83 13.25 6.31 -5.32
C LYS A 83 12.24 5.20 -5.02
N ILE A 84 11.75 4.54 -6.08
CA ILE A 84 10.88 3.37 -5.97
C ILE A 84 11.55 2.20 -6.66
N SER A 85 11.65 1.08 -5.97
CA SER A 85 12.10 -0.20 -6.51
C SER A 85 11.00 -1.25 -6.31
N VAL A 86 10.65 -1.96 -7.38
CA VAL A 86 9.64 -3.03 -7.35
C VAL A 86 10.34 -4.37 -7.51
N TYR A 87 10.20 -5.22 -6.51
CA TYR A 87 10.75 -6.58 -6.50
C TYR A 87 9.63 -7.61 -6.54
N ARG A 88 9.91 -8.79 -7.10
CA ARG A 88 9.16 -9.97 -6.72
C ARG A 88 9.36 -10.21 -5.22
N ASN A 89 8.28 -10.36 -4.48
CA ASN A 89 8.40 -10.67 -3.06
C ASN A 89 9.00 -12.06 -2.85
N ASN A 90 10.07 -12.14 -2.06
CA ASN A 90 10.76 -13.41 -1.80
C ASN A 90 10.34 -14.09 -0.48
N PHE A 91 9.57 -13.42 0.37
CA PHE A 91 9.07 -13.97 1.63
C PHE A 91 7.67 -14.57 1.46
N PHE A 92 7.44 -15.76 2.00
CA PHE A 92 6.12 -16.39 2.02
C PHE A 92 5.31 -15.94 3.23
N PHE A 93 4.26 -15.16 3.01
CA PHE A 93 3.35 -14.70 4.06
C PHE A 93 2.33 -15.78 4.42
N ARG A 94 2.33 -16.19 5.67
CA ARG A 94 1.39 -17.17 6.23
C ARG A 94 0.03 -16.51 6.46
N THR A 95 -1.05 -17.28 6.28
CA THR A 95 -2.41 -16.83 6.59
C THR A 95 -2.74 -16.99 8.07
N PHE A 96 -2.24 -18.06 8.70
CA PHE A 96 -2.53 -18.40 10.09
C PHE A 96 -1.28 -18.37 10.94
N ASP A 97 -1.45 -18.00 12.21
CA ASP A 97 -0.39 -18.02 13.21
C ASP A 97 -0.15 -19.46 13.69
N PRO A 98 1.05 -20.04 13.47
CA PRO A 98 1.37 -21.39 13.92
C PRO A 98 1.47 -21.50 15.46
N PHE A 99 1.66 -20.40 16.18
CA PHE A 99 1.72 -20.40 17.65
C PHE A 99 0.34 -20.36 18.31
N SER A 100 -0.73 -20.15 17.55
CA SER A 100 -2.12 -20.20 17.98
C SER A 100 -2.80 -21.53 17.61
N ASP A 101 -2.04 -22.61 17.36
CA ASP A 101 -2.57 -23.85 16.77
C ASP A 101 -3.35 -23.61 15.47
N PHE A 102 -2.98 -22.56 14.71
CA PHE A 102 -3.63 -22.08 13.49
C PHE A 102 -5.08 -21.59 13.66
N ASP A 103 -5.50 -21.25 14.88
CA ASP A 103 -6.86 -20.75 15.16
C ASP A 103 -7.02 -19.27 14.86
N THR A 104 -5.93 -18.50 14.83
CA THR A 104 -5.95 -17.04 14.54
C THR A 104 -5.17 -16.71 13.27
N SER A 105 -5.55 -15.60 12.63
CA SER A 105 -4.80 -15.07 11.48
C SER A 105 -3.45 -14.54 11.93
N GLN A 106 -2.43 -14.74 11.09
CA GLN A 106 -1.11 -14.19 11.32
C GLN A 106 -1.15 -12.65 11.32
N SER A 107 -0.66 -12.04 12.39
CA SER A 107 -0.46 -10.59 12.47
C SER A 107 0.90 -10.22 11.92
N TYR A 108 0.94 -9.13 11.12
CA TYR A 108 2.14 -8.51 10.59
C TYR A 108 2.18 -7.06 11.01
N PHE A 109 3.34 -6.60 11.45
CA PHE A 109 3.51 -5.29 12.05
C PHE A 109 4.36 -4.35 11.20
N SER A 110 4.24 -3.06 11.46
CA SER A 110 4.87 -1.96 10.73
C SER A 110 6.39 -2.07 10.57
N ASN A 111 7.06 -2.68 11.53
CA ASN A 111 8.52 -2.90 11.50
C ASN A 111 8.93 -4.27 10.96
N GLY A 112 8.01 -5.01 10.32
CA GLY A 112 8.25 -6.37 9.84
C GLY A 112 8.14 -7.47 10.89
N SER A 113 7.82 -7.16 12.17
CA SER A 113 7.67 -8.21 13.17
C SER A 113 6.41 -9.03 12.95
N LEU A 114 6.53 -10.35 13.22
CA LEU A 114 5.43 -11.31 13.24
C LEU A 114 5.09 -11.68 14.68
N SER A 115 6.13 -11.74 15.54
CA SER A 115 6.02 -12.02 16.97
C SER A 115 7.15 -11.30 17.69
N VAL A 116 7.28 -11.51 18.99
CA VAL A 116 8.34 -10.90 19.81
C VAL A 116 9.76 -11.30 19.34
N GLU A 117 9.89 -12.46 18.69
CA GLU A 117 11.20 -13.04 18.34
C GLU A 117 11.47 -13.10 16.84
N GLU A 118 10.46 -12.90 15.98
CA GLU A 118 10.56 -13.04 14.53
C GLU A 118 10.30 -11.70 13.84
N VAL A 119 11.29 -11.18 13.10
CA VAL A 119 11.22 -9.95 12.31
C VAL A 119 11.68 -10.24 10.89
N ILE A 120 10.89 -9.82 9.91
CA ILE A 120 11.24 -9.87 8.49
C ILE A 120 12.03 -8.61 8.17
N ASP A 121 13.27 -8.75 7.75
CA ASP A 121 14.03 -7.61 7.22
C ASP A 121 13.79 -7.42 5.71
N SER A 122 14.14 -6.25 5.18
CA SER A 122 13.94 -5.91 3.76
C SER A 122 14.67 -6.87 2.82
N GLY A 123 15.85 -7.37 3.20
CA GLY A 123 16.62 -8.31 2.38
C GLY A 123 15.92 -9.66 2.20
N GLN A 124 15.05 -10.07 3.12
CA GLN A 124 14.24 -11.28 2.98
C GLN A 124 13.05 -11.07 2.01
N LEU A 125 12.61 -9.82 1.81
CA LEU A 125 11.53 -9.47 0.88
C LEU A 125 12.03 -9.28 -0.55
N GLU A 126 13.27 -8.82 -0.72
CA GLU A 126 13.87 -8.52 -2.01
C GLU A 126 14.20 -9.80 -2.80
N GLY A 127 13.38 -10.12 -3.78
CA GLY A 127 13.66 -11.12 -4.82
C GLY A 127 14.24 -10.45 -6.05
N GLU A 128 13.78 -10.85 -7.24
CA GLU A 128 14.21 -10.27 -8.50
C GLU A 128 13.70 -8.82 -8.62
N LEU A 129 14.60 -7.90 -9.01
CA LEU A 129 14.25 -6.50 -9.29
C LEU A 129 13.52 -6.43 -10.63
N LEU A 130 12.27 -6.01 -10.61
CA LEU A 130 11.40 -5.92 -11.79
C LEU A 130 11.36 -4.51 -12.39
N PHE A 131 11.54 -3.48 -11.54
CA PHE A 131 11.50 -2.07 -11.96
C PHE A 131 12.20 -1.19 -10.93
N GLU A 132 12.82 -0.10 -11.39
CA GLU A 132 13.41 0.92 -10.54
C GLU A 132 13.27 2.30 -11.19
N ILE A 133 12.99 3.32 -10.36
CA ILE A 133 13.00 4.74 -10.73
C ILE A 133 13.54 5.57 -9.56
N ASP A 134 14.48 6.48 -9.84
CA ASP A 134 15.17 7.25 -8.80
C ASP A 134 14.49 8.59 -8.45
N ASP A 135 13.65 9.13 -9.34
CA ASP A 135 13.09 10.48 -9.27
C ASP A 135 11.57 10.53 -9.45
N PHE A 136 10.88 9.58 -8.86
CA PHE A 136 9.42 9.51 -8.95
C PHE A 136 8.74 10.60 -8.12
N VAL A 137 7.80 11.32 -8.75
CA VAL A 137 6.89 12.28 -8.10
C VAL A 137 5.45 11.91 -8.47
N PRO A 138 4.50 11.85 -7.52
CA PRO A 138 3.10 11.61 -7.82
C PRO A 138 2.53 12.69 -8.75
N SER A 139 1.79 12.29 -9.80
CA SER A 139 1.12 13.22 -10.72
C SER A 139 -0.40 13.09 -10.62
N ALA A 140 -1.10 14.24 -10.68
CA ALA A 140 -2.56 14.32 -10.78
C ALA A 140 -3.08 14.16 -12.21
N ASP A 141 -2.21 13.88 -13.17
CA ASP A 141 -2.59 13.76 -14.57
C ASP A 141 -3.47 12.54 -14.82
N GLN A 142 -4.52 12.72 -15.61
CA GLN A 142 -5.30 11.63 -16.18
C GLN A 142 -4.39 10.74 -17.04
N ILE A 143 -4.57 9.44 -16.91
CA ILE A 143 -3.83 8.46 -17.73
C ILE A 143 -4.70 8.07 -18.93
N ASN A 144 -4.18 8.34 -20.13
CA ASN A 144 -4.82 7.98 -21.39
C ASN A 144 -4.21 6.69 -21.93
N LEU A 145 -5.00 5.61 -21.97
CA LEU A 145 -4.62 4.34 -22.59
C LEU A 145 -4.95 4.41 -24.07
N THR A 146 -3.91 4.33 -24.91
CA THR A 146 -4.05 4.45 -26.37
C THR A 146 -4.03 3.08 -27.03
N GLN A 147 -4.83 2.91 -28.05
CA GLN A 147 -4.82 1.78 -28.98
C GLN A 147 -4.65 2.27 -30.41
N ILE A 148 -4.34 1.38 -31.30
CA ILE A 148 -4.23 1.66 -32.75
C ILE A 148 -5.48 1.12 -33.42
N ASP A 149 -6.13 1.94 -34.24
CA ASP A 149 -7.28 1.54 -35.05
C ASP A 149 -6.89 0.66 -36.26
N THR A 150 -7.87 0.13 -36.95
CA THR A 150 -7.67 -0.73 -38.15
C THR A 150 -6.97 -0.01 -39.31
N THR A 151 -6.81 1.31 -39.23
CA THR A 151 -6.12 2.15 -40.25
C THR A 151 -4.71 2.55 -39.81
N GLY A 152 -4.28 2.12 -38.62
CA GLY A 152 -2.95 2.38 -38.05
C GLY A 152 -2.85 3.70 -37.25
N ASN A 153 -3.97 4.37 -36.95
CA ASN A 153 -3.97 5.63 -36.22
C ASN A 153 -4.17 5.38 -34.71
N PRO A 154 -3.40 6.05 -33.83
CA PRO A 154 -3.62 5.97 -32.38
C PRO A 154 -4.89 6.72 -31.98
N TYR A 155 -5.66 6.13 -31.08
CA TYR A 155 -6.79 6.76 -30.41
C TYR A 155 -6.80 6.44 -28.91
N VAL A 156 -7.44 7.29 -28.09
CA VAL A 156 -7.61 7.05 -26.66
C VAL A 156 -8.75 6.04 -26.46
N ALA A 157 -8.38 4.81 -26.13
CA ALA A 157 -9.35 3.72 -25.89
C ALA A 157 -9.98 3.81 -24.50
N GLN A 158 -9.22 4.23 -23.51
CA GLN A 158 -9.68 4.37 -22.14
C GLN A 158 -8.98 5.52 -21.43
N ARG A 159 -9.72 6.22 -20.56
CA ARG A 159 -9.21 7.22 -19.64
C ARG A 159 -9.35 6.70 -18.22
N ILE A 160 -8.30 6.74 -17.44
CA ILE A 160 -8.29 6.33 -16.03
C ILE A 160 -7.80 7.47 -15.15
N ALA A 161 -8.28 7.46 -13.90
CA ALA A 161 -7.84 8.41 -12.88
C ALA A 161 -6.32 8.28 -12.60
N PRO A 162 -5.71 9.31 -12.03
CA PRO A 162 -4.30 9.28 -11.65
C PRO A 162 -3.92 8.05 -10.84
N ALA A 163 -2.82 7.44 -11.19
CA ALA A 163 -2.34 6.19 -10.59
C ALA A 163 -0.82 6.10 -10.61
N LEU A 164 -0.27 5.38 -9.65
CA LEU A 164 1.04 4.78 -9.78
C LEU A 164 0.95 3.73 -10.89
N ARG A 165 1.70 3.93 -11.98
CA ARG A 165 1.64 3.04 -13.14
C ARG A 165 3.02 2.79 -13.70
N PHE A 166 3.49 1.55 -13.57
CA PHE A 166 4.83 1.13 -13.96
C PHE A 166 4.80 0.00 -14.97
N LYS A 167 5.71 0.07 -15.93
CA LYS A 167 5.99 -1.03 -16.86
C LYS A 167 7.12 -1.87 -16.27
N LEU A 168 6.79 -3.08 -15.81
CA LEU A 168 7.69 -3.96 -15.05
C LEU A 168 8.52 -4.92 -15.90
N ASN A 169 8.39 -4.93 -17.22
CA ASN A 169 9.19 -5.81 -18.06
C ASN A 169 10.49 -5.11 -18.50
N ASN A 170 11.59 -5.70 -18.11
CA ASN A 170 12.91 -5.34 -18.60
C ASN A 170 13.18 -6.12 -19.90
N PRO A 171 13.44 -5.45 -21.04
CA PRO A 171 13.65 -6.13 -22.32
C PRO A 171 14.93 -6.99 -22.37
N ASN A 172 15.80 -6.88 -21.38
CA ASN A 172 17.02 -7.70 -21.27
C ASN A 172 16.85 -8.92 -20.35
N GLU A 173 15.67 -9.10 -19.78
CA GLU A 173 15.35 -10.16 -18.84
C GLU A 173 14.08 -10.87 -19.29
N ASN A 174 14.05 -12.20 -19.14
CA ASN A 174 12.91 -13.04 -19.50
C ASN A 174 12.11 -13.51 -18.27
N PHE A 175 12.09 -12.69 -17.21
CA PHE A 175 11.45 -13.06 -15.94
C PHE A 175 9.98 -13.48 -16.13
N TRP A 176 9.22 -12.69 -16.88
CA TRP A 176 7.78 -12.92 -17.05
C TRP A 176 7.50 -14.13 -17.93
N GLU A 177 8.25 -14.28 -19.03
CA GLU A 177 8.14 -15.42 -19.93
C GLU A 177 8.48 -16.72 -19.19
N SER A 178 9.61 -16.76 -18.49
CA SER A 178 10.08 -17.95 -17.78
C SER A 178 9.18 -18.34 -16.60
N ASN A 179 8.55 -17.37 -15.93
CA ASN A 179 7.72 -17.66 -14.78
C ASN A 179 6.25 -17.92 -15.14
N PHE A 180 5.75 -17.42 -16.29
CA PHE A 180 4.35 -17.58 -16.66
C PHE A 180 4.16 -18.42 -17.91
N PHE A 181 4.71 -18.04 -19.05
CA PHE A 181 4.47 -18.75 -20.31
C PHE A 181 5.13 -20.14 -20.35
N GLU A 182 6.39 -20.25 -19.90
CA GLU A 182 7.08 -21.55 -19.80
C GLU A 182 6.53 -22.47 -18.70
N ASN A 183 5.72 -21.92 -17.79
CA ASN A 183 5.04 -22.67 -16.72
C ASN A 183 3.56 -22.98 -17.04
N GLU A 184 3.12 -22.75 -18.25
CA GLU A 184 1.79 -23.19 -18.69
C GLU A 184 1.59 -24.70 -18.45
N GLY A 185 0.44 -25.07 -17.87
CA GLY A 185 0.12 -26.45 -17.49
C GLY A 185 0.87 -27.00 -16.28
N ASN A 186 1.82 -26.26 -15.70
CA ASN A 186 2.52 -26.65 -14.48
C ASN A 186 1.66 -26.42 -13.23
N GLN A 187 1.90 -27.21 -12.19
CA GLN A 187 1.15 -27.16 -10.93
C GLN A 187 1.19 -25.78 -10.25
N VAL A 188 2.23 -25.01 -10.48
CA VAL A 188 2.41 -23.66 -9.87
C VAL A 188 1.35 -22.65 -10.30
N LEU A 189 0.71 -22.87 -11.46
CA LEU A 189 -0.35 -21.99 -12.00
C LEU A 189 -1.77 -22.58 -11.84
N THR A 190 -1.94 -23.73 -11.16
CA THR A 190 -3.21 -24.46 -11.15
C THR A 190 -4.21 -24.03 -10.09
N ASN A 191 -3.75 -23.48 -8.97
CA ASN A 191 -4.60 -23.07 -7.85
C ASN A 191 -3.93 -22.03 -6.96
N GLU A 192 -4.71 -21.37 -6.11
CA GLU A 192 -4.24 -20.28 -5.25
C GLU A 192 -3.09 -20.65 -4.31
N PRO A 193 -3.12 -21.78 -3.55
CA PRO A 193 -2.00 -22.12 -2.67
C PRO A 193 -0.68 -22.28 -3.41
N ASN A 194 -0.67 -23.02 -4.53
CA ASN A 194 0.51 -23.26 -5.34
C ASN A 194 1.04 -21.94 -5.94
N PHE A 195 0.12 -21.11 -6.45
CA PHE A 195 0.49 -19.81 -7.02
C PHE A 195 1.09 -18.86 -5.98
N LYS A 196 0.48 -18.75 -4.79
CA LYS A 196 0.99 -17.91 -3.71
C LYS A 196 2.35 -18.37 -3.18
N GLU A 197 2.62 -19.68 -3.19
CA GLU A 197 3.95 -20.19 -2.84
C GLU A 197 4.98 -19.89 -3.92
N PHE A 198 4.58 -19.94 -5.17
CA PHE A 198 5.44 -19.70 -6.33
C PHE A 198 5.74 -18.21 -6.54
N PHE A 199 4.73 -17.37 -6.78
CA PHE A 199 4.93 -15.96 -7.16
C PHE A 199 5.10 -15.06 -5.93
N ARG A 200 4.39 -15.31 -4.85
CA ARG A 200 4.44 -14.62 -3.55
C ARG A 200 4.04 -13.14 -3.58
N GLY A 201 3.85 -12.53 -4.76
CA GLY A 201 3.43 -11.15 -4.92
C GLY A 201 4.57 -10.16 -5.15
N LEU A 202 4.33 -8.89 -4.82
CA LEU A 202 5.27 -7.79 -5.06
C LEU A 202 5.68 -7.11 -3.75
N TYR A 203 6.95 -6.68 -3.70
CA TYR A 203 7.48 -5.75 -2.70
C TYR A 203 7.83 -4.43 -3.38
N ILE A 204 7.19 -3.34 -2.97
CA ILE A 204 7.45 -1.99 -3.46
C ILE A 204 8.20 -1.23 -2.37
N LYS A 205 9.51 -1.10 -2.56
CA LYS A 205 10.43 -0.43 -1.65
C LYS A 205 10.54 1.03 -1.99
N VAL A 206 10.58 1.87 -0.96
CA VAL A 206 10.81 3.31 -1.11
C VAL A 206 12.02 3.73 -0.32
N GLU A 207 12.84 4.56 -0.97
CA GLU A 207 13.99 5.24 -0.36
C GLU A 207 13.97 6.73 -0.76
N SER A 208 14.44 7.60 0.11
CA SER A 208 14.61 9.01 -0.21
C SER A 208 15.77 9.62 0.56
N SER A 209 16.53 10.47 -0.12
CA SER A 209 17.56 11.33 0.48
C SER A 209 17.11 12.77 0.63
N SER A 210 15.95 13.14 0.10
CA SER A 210 15.32 14.47 0.15
C SER A 210 14.10 14.47 1.09
N ASP A 211 13.32 15.56 1.12
CA ASP A 211 12.09 15.63 1.91
C ASP A 211 11.03 14.62 1.46
N GLY A 212 11.09 14.22 0.19
CA GLY A 212 10.29 13.14 -0.36
C GLY A 212 8.84 13.52 -0.64
N SER A 213 8.08 12.51 -1.05
CA SER A 213 6.62 12.54 -1.17
C SER A 213 6.03 11.21 -0.69
N MET A 214 4.89 11.29 0.01
CA MET A 214 4.16 10.13 0.51
C MET A 214 2.72 10.19 0.02
N MET A 215 2.23 9.09 -0.49
CA MET A 215 0.91 8.98 -1.10
C MET A 215 0.08 7.85 -0.47
N LEU A 216 -1.22 8.04 -0.41
CA LEU A 216 -2.18 7.01 -0.04
C LEU A 216 -2.68 6.29 -1.29
N LEU A 217 -2.53 4.97 -1.32
CA LEU A 217 -2.89 4.12 -2.45
C LEU A 217 -4.27 3.47 -2.25
N ASN A 218 -5.09 3.47 -3.32
CA ASN A 218 -6.43 2.91 -3.31
C ASN A 218 -6.45 1.46 -3.79
N PHE A 219 -6.18 0.52 -2.87
CA PHE A 219 -6.23 -0.91 -3.17
C PHE A 219 -7.66 -1.46 -3.34
N ALA A 220 -8.69 -0.71 -2.98
CA ALA A 220 -10.08 -1.09 -3.21
C ALA A 220 -10.56 -0.83 -4.65
N SER A 221 -9.77 -0.10 -5.44
CA SER A 221 -10.10 0.17 -6.83
C SER A 221 -10.00 -1.09 -7.69
N SER A 222 -10.96 -1.31 -8.59
CA SER A 222 -10.91 -2.37 -9.61
C SER A 222 -9.77 -2.20 -10.62
N ASN A 223 -9.15 -1.01 -10.67
CA ASN A 223 -7.97 -0.73 -11.49
C ASN A 223 -6.65 -1.07 -10.78
N THR A 224 -6.69 -1.50 -9.51
CA THR A 224 -5.50 -1.97 -8.78
C THR A 224 -5.17 -3.40 -9.22
N LYS A 225 -4.26 -3.53 -10.16
CA LYS A 225 -3.90 -4.81 -10.77
C LYS A 225 -2.53 -4.79 -11.42
N LEU A 226 -1.99 -5.97 -11.63
CA LEU A 226 -0.87 -6.24 -12.51
C LEU A 226 -1.42 -6.95 -13.75
N THR A 227 -1.11 -6.43 -14.93
CA THR A 227 -1.56 -7.01 -16.21
C THR A 227 -0.37 -7.38 -17.06
N ILE A 228 -0.30 -8.64 -17.48
CA ILE A 228 0.60 -9.13 -18.52
C ILE A 228 -0.16 -9.03 -19.84
N HIS A 229 0.29 -8.14 -20.72
CA HIS A 229 -0.21 -8.03 -22.09
C HIS A 229 0.69 -8.87 -22.98
N TYR A 230 0.08 -9.72 -23.80
CA TYR A 230 0.80 -10.62 -24.70
C TYR A 230 0.02 -10.87 -25.97
N THR A 231 0.71 -11.34 -26.97
CA THR A 231 0.16 -11.73 -28.28
C THR A 231 0.40 -13.22 -28.49
N SER A 232 -0.57 -13.93 -29.02
CA SER A 232 -0.42 -15.34 -29.44
C SER A 232 -1.08 -15.59 -30.79
N ASP A 233 -0.79 -16.73 -31.41
CA ASP A 233 -1.39 -17.12 -32.67
C ASP A 233 -2.89 -17.31 -32.54
N ASN A 234 -3.63 -16.92 -33.56
CA ASN A 234 -5.06 -17.17 -33.67
C ASN A 234 -5.33 -18.59 -34.17
N THR A 235 -5.61 -19.52 -33.27
CA THR A 235 -5.89 -20.92 -33.61
C THR A 235 -7.28 -21.17 -34.21
N ASN A 236 -8.13 -20.13 -34.30
CA ASN A 236 -9.51 -20.26 -34.81
C ASN A 236 -9.65 -19.93 -36.31
N ILE A 237 -8.56 -19.86 -37.06
CA ILE A 237 -8.65 -19.71 -38.50
C ILE A 237 -9.19 -21.03 -39.07
N GLY A 238 -10.48 -21.04 -39.39
CA GLY A 238 -11.10 -22.15 -40.09
C GLY A 238 -10.43 -22.40 -41.43
N ASP A 239 -10.09 -23.66 -41.68
CA ASP A 239 -9.55 -24.20 -42.94
C ASP A 239 -10.34 -23.64 -44.14
N SER A 240 -9.89 -22.55 -44.74
CA SER A 240 -10.37 -22.09 -46.02
C SER A 240 -9.41 -22.62 -47.09
N ASP A 241 -9.85 -23.64 -47.78
CA ASP A 241 -9.25 -24.34 -48.93
C ASP A 241 -8.86 -23.39 -50.09
N THR A 242 -7.92 -22.49 -49.83
CA THR A 242 -7.26 -21.68 -50.88
C THR A 242 -5.77 -21.61 -50.59
N GLY A 243 -4.98 -22.33 -51.37
CA GLY A 243 -3.52 -22.50 -51.21
C GLY A 243 -2.67 -21.21 -51.34
N SER A 244 -2.91 -20.23 -50.53
CA SER A 244 -2.03 -19.12 -50.17
C SER A 244 -1.39 -19.40 -48.83
N VAL A 245 -0.14 -19.04 -48.62
CA VAL A 245 0.52 -19.05 -47.33
C VAL A 245 -0.27 -18.10 -46.46
N ASP A 246 -1.14 -18.66 -45.58
CA ASP A 246 -1.98 -17.87 -44.67
C ASP A 246 -1.05 -17.09 -43.77
N GLU A 247 -1.18 -15.76 -43.76
CA GLU A 247 -0.60 -14.94 -42.69
C GLU A 247 -1.24 -15.40 -41.40
N ILE A 248 -0.42 -15.90 -40.47
CA ILE A 248 -0.89 -16.29 -39.13
C ILE A 248 -1.40 -15.02 -38.46
N GLU A 249 -2.73 -14.92 -38.31
CA GLU A 249 -3.30 -13.81 -37.54
C GLU A 249 -2.95 -14.01 -36.06
N THR A 250 -2.57 -12.93 -35.39
CA THR A 250 -2.26 -12.91 -33.96
C THR A 250 -3.33 -12.15 -33.20
N ASN A 251 -3.63 -12.60 -32.00
CA ASN A 251 -4.55 -11.93 -31.08
C ASN A 251 -3.80 -11.36 -29.87
N GLN A 252 -4.27 -10.19 -29.43
CA GLN A 252 -3.80 -9.58 -28.17
C GLN A 252 -4.63 -10.10 -27.00
N HIS A 253 -3.94 -10.42 -25.91
CA HIS A 253 -4.51 -10.98 -24.69
C HIS A 253 -4.01 -10.27 -23.44
N GLU A 254 -4.75 -10.46 -22.36
CA GLU A 254 -4.38 -9.95 -21.03
C GLU A 254 -4.46 -11.09 -20.00
N TYR A 255 -3.40 -11.27 -19.21
CA TYR A 255 -3.43 -12.09 -18.01
C TYR A 255 -3.33 -11.18 -16.80
N VAL A 256 -4.39 -11.14 -15.99
CA VAL A 256 -4.57 -10.19 -14.90
C VAL A 256 -4.30 -10.84 -13.56
N MET A 257 -3.50 -10.17 -12.71
CA MET A 257 -3.29 -10.54 -11.32
C MET A 257 -3.76 -9.43 -10.39
N ASN A 258 -4.43 -9.80 -9.30
CA ASN A 258 -4.97 -8.90 -8.31
C ASN A 258 -4.27 -9.09 -6.97
N PHE A 259 -4.14 -8.03 -6.19
CA PHE A 259 -3.68 -8.14 -4.82
C PHE A 259 -4.72 -8.87 -3.97
N SER A 260 -4.28 -9.91 -3.27
CA SER A 260 -5.15 -10.76 -2.44
C SER A 260 -4.35 -11.51 -1.39
N GLY A 261 -4.88 -11.61 -0.19
CA GLY A 261 -4.22 -12.21 0.96
C GLY A 261 -3.57 -11.16 1.85
N ASN A 262 -2.32 -11.37 2.27
CA ASN A 262 -1.63 -10.42 3.13
C ASN A 262 -1.15 -9.21 2.33
N LEU A 263 -1.59 -8.03 2.73
CA LEU A 263 -1.15 -6.72 2.26
C LEU A 263 -0.63 -5.96 3.48
N ILE A 264 0.61 -5.49 3.43
CA ILE A 264 1.33 -5.00 4.61
C ILE A 264 2.03 -3.70 4.28
N ASN A 265 1.88 -2.69 5.15
CA ASN A 265 2.78 -1.54 5.17
C ASN A 265 3.96 -1.79 6.10
N LEU A 266 5.14 -1.43 5.63
CA LEU A 266 6.38 -1.44 6.40
C LEU A 266 6.85 -0.01 6.55
N PHE A 267 7.17 0.39 7.79
CA PHE A 267 7.63 1.74 8.11
C PHE A 267 9.04 1.71 8.66
N GLU A 268 9.88 2.60 8.12
CA GLU A 268 11.17 2.96 8.69
C GLU A 268 11.10 4.41 9.14
N ASN A 269 11.19 4.63 10.45
CA ASN A 269 11.02 5.94 11.04
C ASN A 269 12.30 6.44 11.69
N GLU A 270 12.75 7.64 11.29
CA GLU A 270 13.73 8.43 12.05
C GLU A 270 12.95 9.30 13.05
N THR A 271 13.22 9.14 14.33
CA THR A 271 12.55 9.94 15.36
C THR A 271 13.42 11.12 15.77
N VAL A 272 12.92 12.33 15.56
CA VAL A 272 13.60 13.59 15.95
C VAL A 272 13.11 14.08 17.32
N VAL A 273 11.90 13.71 17.74
CA VAL A 273 11.38 14.09 19.06
C VAL A 273 12.16 13.35 20.12
N ASP A 274 12.88 14.10 20.94
CA ASP A 274 13.61 13.55 22.09
C ASP A 274 12.61 13.28 23.22
N VAL A 275 12.15 12.02 23.29
CA VAL A 275 11.21 11.58 24.33
C VAL A 275 11.81 11.60 25.74
N ASP A 276 13.13 11.66 25.88
CA ASP A 276 13.81 11.80 27.18
C ASP A 276 13.68 13.21 27.77
N LEU A 277 13.32 14.21 26.95
CA LEU A 277 13.03 15.56 27.39
C LEU A 277 11.57 15.76 27.86
N ILE A 278 10.76 14.72 27.81
CA ILE A 278 9.38 14.77 28.30
C ILE A 278 9.39 14.74 29.84
N ASP A 279 8.94 15.84 30.44
CA ASP A 279 8.75 15.90 31.90
C ASP A 279 7.52 15.08 32.29
N GLN A 280 7.76 13.85 32.73
CA GLN A 280 6.70 12.93 33.18
C GLN A 280 6.08 13.33 34.52
N THR A 281 6.69 14.25 35.24
CA THR A 281 6.23 14.66 36.59
C THR A 281 5.34 15.91 36.50
N ASN A 282 5.77 16.93 35.75
CA ASN A 282 5.05 18.20 35.66
C ASN A 282 4.25 18.34 34.35
N GLY A 283 4.44 17.39 33.43
CA GLY A 283 3.84 17.45 32.09
C GLY A 283 4.55 18.40 31.16
N ASN A 284 4.18 18.39 29.90
CA ASN A 284 4.73 19.24 28.85
C ASN A 284 3.70 20.26 28.36
N GLU A 285 4.19 21.42 27.92
CA GLU A 285 3.37 22.46 27.31
C GLU A 285 2.73 21.99 25.98
N ASN A 286 3.42 21.08 25.27
CA ASN A 286 2.96 20.55 23.99
C ASN A 286 2.74 19.05 24.06
N ILE A 287 1.67 18.56 23.44
CA ILE A 287 1.35 17.17 23.27
C ILE A 287 1.73 16.73 21.85
N TYR A 288 2.53 15.68 21.75
CA TYR A 288 2.95 15.12 20.48
C TYR A 288 2.16 13.84 20.18
N LEU A 289 1.45 13.84 19.06
CA LEU A 289 0.70 12.70 18.56
C LEU A 289 1.13 12.38 17.14
N ARG A 290 1.42 11.12 16.86
CA ARG A 290 1.75 10.64 15.53
C ARG A 290 1.07 9.30 15.30
N GLY A 291 0.32 9.18 14.21
CA GLY A 291 -0.29 7.93 13.78
C GLY A 291 0.71 6.91 13.24
N GLY A 292 0.24 5.70 12.98
CA GLY A 292 1.08 4.60 12.53
C GLY A 292 1.98 4.09 13.66
N GLU A 293 3.25 3.83 13.35
CA GLU A 293 4.29 3.54 14.34
C GLU A 293 4.71 4.86 15.00
N GLY A 294 3.91 5.29 15.96
CA GLY A 294 3.90 6.66 16.36
C GLY A 294 4.14 6.92 17.84
N ILE A 295 3.80 8.14 18.24
CA ILE A 295 3.89 8.64 19.59
C ILE A 295 2.48 8.71 20.15
N ILE A 296 2.30 8.13 21.35
CA ILE A 296 1.08 8.19 22.13
C ILE A 296 1.36 9.13 23.31
N SER A 297 0.45 10.06 23.55
CA SER A 297 0.49 10.91 24.74
C SER A 297 -0.60 10.49 25.71
N THR A 298 -0.26 10.41 26.97
CA THR A 298 -1.20 10.20 28.07
C THR A 298 -1.48 11.53 28.75
N ILE A 299 -2.74 11.81 29.00
CA ILE A 299 -3.18 12.97 29.76
C ILE A 299 -3.73 12.46 31.09
N ASP A 300 -3.03 12.73 32.16
CA ASP A 300 -3.48 12.42 33.51
C ASP A 300 -4.17 13.65 34.09
N LEU A 301 -5.50 13.58 34.20
CA LEU A 301 -6.29 14.68 34.79
C LEU A 301 -6.30 14.54 36.29
N PHE A 302 -6.08 15.68 36.97
CA PHE A 302 -6.19 15.74 38.44
C PHE A 302 -5.26 14.81 39.21
N SER A 303 -4.06 14.57 38.66
CA SER A 303 -3.06 13.67 39.31
C SER A 303 -2.23 14.36 40.39
N GLY A 304 -2.37 15.66 40.56
CA GLY A 304 -1.64 16.46 41.55
C GLY A 304 -2.35 16.50 42.92
N THR A 305 -1.68 17.13 43.87
CA THR A 305 -2.24 17.53 45.17
C THR A 305 -2.12 19.04 45.37
N SER A 306 -3.06 19.61 46.09
CA SER A 306 -3.08 21.02 46.49
C SER A 306 -3.39 21.15 47.97
N ILE A 307 -3.20 22.34 48.56
CA ILE A 307 -3.58 22.61 49.92
C ILE A 307 -5.05 23.05 49.97
N GLY A 308 -5.87 22.32 50.69
CA GLY A 308 -7.28 22.64 50.93
C GLY A 308 -7.47 23.85 51.81
N ASP A 309 -8.70 24.32 51.95
CA ASP A 309 -9.07 25.49 52.80
C ASP A 309 -8.79 25.28 54.28
N ASP A 310 -8.69 24.04 54.72
CA ASP A 310 -8.34 23.59 56.08
C ASP A 310 -6.83 23.53 56.31
N GLY A 311 -6.01 23.74 55.27
CA GLY A 311 -4.55 23.67 55.31
C GLY A 311 -3.98 22.25 55.19
N GLU A 312 -4.81 21.26 54.94
CA GLU A 312 -4.40 19.87 54.67
C GLU A 312 -4.20 19.63 53.18
N GLU A 313 -3.39 18.62 52.86
CA GLU A 313 -3.16 18.21 51.47
C GLU A 313 -4.39 17.46 50.93
N ILE A 314 -4.93 17.93 49.83
CA ILE A 314 -6.10 17.34 49.14
C ILE A 314 -5.74 17.00 47.70
N SER A 315 -6.24 15.90 47.16
CA SER A 315 -6.07 15.59 45.75
C SER A 315 -6.79 16.62 44.86
N GLU A 316 -6.21 16.94 43.71
CA GLU A 316 -6.86 17.83 42.74
C GLU A 316 -8.18 17.26 42.25
N PHE A 317 -8.32 15.93 42.21
CA PHE A 317 -9.58 15.27 41.86
C PHE A 317 -10.68 15.57 42.93
N ASP A 318 -10.32 15.50 44.21
CA ASP A 318 -11.30 15.82 45.28
C ASP A 318 -11.63 17.30 45.28
N LEU A 319 -10.65 18.19 45.04
CA LEU A 319 -10.93 19.62 44.84
C LEU A 319 -11.90 19.86 43.68
N PHE A 320 -11.67 19.21 42.54
CA PHE A 320 -12.56 19.30 41.38
C PHE A 320 -13.95 18.74 41.72
N LYS A 321 -14.01 17.57 42.36
CA LYS A 321 -15.26 16.98 42.79
C LYS A 321 -16.04 17.90 43.72
N ASN A 322 -15.39 18.47 44.75
CA ASN A 322 -15.99 19.37 45.72
C ASN A 322 -16.47 20.70 45.10
N PHE A 323 -15.85 21.12 43.99
CA PHE A 323 -16.31 22.29 43.25
C PHE A 323 -17.65 22.09 42.53
N PHE A 324 -17.97 20.86 42.13
CA PHE A 324 -19.19 20.52 41.42
C PHE A 324 -20.23 19.80 42.27
N TYR A 325 -19.83 19.22 43.37
CA TYR A 325 -20.65 18.32 44.19
C TYR A 325 -20.50 18.63 45.70
N ASP A 326 -21.60 18.73 46.41
CA ASP A 326 -21.61 18.87 47.85
C ASP A 326 -21.77 17.49 48.50
N GLU A 327 -20.71 17.01 49.18
CA GLU A 327 -20.70 15.71 49.87
C GLU A 327 -21.66 15.64 51.07
N ILE A 328 -22.04 16.78 51.65
CA ILE A 328 -22.91 16.83 52.83
C ILE A 328 -24.40 16.68 52.40
N SER A 329 -24.79 17.35 51.34
CA SER A 329 -26.17 17.29 50.81
C SER A 329 -26.37 16.15 49.81
N ASP A 330 -25.30 15.53 49.33
CA ASP A 330 -25.32 14.52 48.26
C ASP A 330 -25.96 15.06 46.96
N GLU A 331 -25.75 16.35 46.68
CA GLU A 331 -26.34 17.04 45.52
C GLU A 331 -25.28 17.76 44.67
N PRO A 332 -25.46 17.82 43.33
CA PRO A 332 -24.60 18.61 42.46
C PRO A 332 -24.81 20.13 42.66
N ILE A 333 -23.73 20.85 42.99
CA ILE A 333 -23.73 22.30 43.18
C ILE A 333 -23.67 23.02 41.80
N ARG A 334 -23.00 22.42 40.82
CA ARG A 334 -22.78 22.96 39.47
C ARG A 334 -22.90 21.89 38.43
N ILE A 335 -23.33 22.27 37.26
CA ILE A 335 -23.49 21.38 36.10
C ILE A 335 -22.58 21.88 34.97
N ILE A 336 -21.82 20.96 34.38
CA ILE A 336 -21.06 21.22 33.15
C ILE A 336 -22.03 21.09 31.98
N ASN A 337 -22.37 22.19 31.31
CA ASN A 337 -23.29 22.19 30.18
C ASN A 337 -22.60 21.87 28.84
N GLU A 338 -21.30 22.18 28.72
CA GLU A 338 -20.45 21.89 27.56
C GLU A 338 -19.03 21.57 28.04
N ALA A 339 -18.41 20.58 27.44
CA ALA A 339 -17.04 20.20 27.66
C ALA A 339 -16.29 20.03 26.31
#